data_f0fbf5e16d9015e585b5b5bb3509bccb
#
_entry.id   f0fbf5e16d9015e585b5b5bb3509bccb
#
_cell.length_a   1.000
_cell.length_b   1.000
_cell.length_c   1.000
_cell.angle_alpha   90.00
_cell.angle_beta   90.00
_cell.angle_gamma   90.00
#
_symmetry.space_group_name_H-M   'P 1'
#
loop_
_entity.id
_entity.type
_entity.pdbx_description
1 polymer ?
#
loop_
_entity_poly.entity_id
_entity_poly.type
_entity_poly.pdbx_seq_one_letter_code
_entity_poly.pdbx_strand_id
1 'polypeptide(L)'
;MEQNKPLVVCSGLTKSYGSFTALKNLDLNLERGRFIGLLGPNGSGKTTTIKLLNGLLQPTSGTITVDGAQPGCYTHSIVSYLPDRAYLSDWMKVTDVIDFFSDFYRDFDRVKAIEMFKALRISPLDRLKTLSKG
;
A
#
# COMPACT_ATOMS: atom_id res chain seq x y z
N MET A 1 23.15 6.61 15.35
CA MET A 1 23.31 5.16 15.10
C MET A 1 21.98 4.40 15.07
N GLU A 2 20.97 4.92 14.34
CA GLU A 2 19.64 4.26 14.19
C GLU A 2 19.43 3.54 12.85
N GLN A 3 20.48 3.39 12.05
CA GLN A 3 20.35 2.92 10.65
C GLN A 3 20.18 1.41 10.47
N ASN A 4 20.11 0.62 11.53
CA ASN A 4 20.13 -0.85 11.40
C ASN A 4 18.83 -1.55 11.90
N LYS A 5 17.77 -0.78 12.17
CA LYS A 5 16.49 -1.38 12.58
C LYS A 5 15.65 -1.70 11.35
N PRO A 6 15.19 -2.95 11.17
CA PRO A 6 14.35 -3.30 10.03
C PRO A 6 13.08 -2.45 10.03
N LEU A 7 12.63 -2.08 8.82
CA LEU A 7 11.39 -1.31 8.64
C LEU A 7 10.15 -2.17 8.93
N VAL A 8 10.18 -3.42 8.46
CA VAL A 8 9.08 -4.36 8.66
C VAL A 8 9.62 -5.61 9.33
N VAL A 9 8.93 -6.08 10.35
CA VAL A 9 9.22 -7.34 11.04
C VAL A 9 7.93 -8.15 11.13
N CYS A 10 7.98 -9.39 10.64
CA CYS A 10 6.93 -10.38 10.84
C CYS A 10 7.53 -11.55 11.61
N SER A 11 6.82 -12.03 12.63
CA SER A 11 7.22 -13.21 13.41
C SER A 11 6.05 -14.16 13.54
N GLY A 12 6.20 -15.38 12.97
CA GLY A 12 5.18 -16.41 12.97
C GLY A 12 3.84 -15.96 12.37
N LEU A 13 3.86 -14.98 11.48
CA LEU A 13 2.67 -14.31 10.98
C LEU A 13 1.77 -15.30 10.22
N THR A 14 0.55 -15.46 10.71
CA THR A 14 -0.43 -16.41 10.17
C THR A 14 -1.76 -15.72 9.95
N LYS A 15 -2.40 -16.01 8.81
CA LYS A 15 -3.76 -15.57 8.52
C LYS A 15 -4.60 -16.72 7.99
N SER A 16 -5.67 -17.02 8.71
CA SER A 16 -6.66 -18.05 8.33
C SER A 16 -8.05 -17.42 8.19
N TYR A 17 -8.85 -18.02 7.33
CA TYR A 17 -10.26 -17.72 7.10
C TYR A 17 -11.05 -19.03 7.27
N GLY A 18 -11.60 -19.24 8.45
CA GLY A 18 -12.20 -20.52 8.82
C GLY A 18 -11.17 -21.64 8.72
N SER A 19 -11.44 -22.66 7.89
CA SER A 19 -10.54 -23.79 7.66
C SER A 19 -9.42 -23.52 6.66
N PHE A 20 -9.49 -22.40 5.92
CA PHE A 20 -8.47 -22.05 4.92
C PHE A 20 -7.39 -21.17 5.51
N THR A 21 -6.13 -21.59 5.42
CA THR A 21 -4.97 -20.79 5.84
C THR A 21 -4.32 -20.14 4.63
N ALA A 22 -4.47 -18.82 4.51
CA ALA A 22 -3.95 -18.02 3.41
C ALA A 22 -2.48 -17.64 3.59
N LEU A 23 -2.00 -17.56 4.83
CA LEU A 23 -0.61 -17.27 5.19
C LEU A 23 -0.27 -18.08 6.44
N LYS A 24 0.83 -18.81 6.41
CA LYS A 24 1.21 -19.71 7.50
C LYS A 24 2.63 -19.43 7.96
N ASN A 25 2.76 -19.02 9.22
CA ASN A 25 4.03 -18.91 9.95
C ASN A 25 5.12 -18.15 9.18
N LEU A 26 4.78 -16.96 8.65
CA LEU A 26 5.73 -16.13 7.90
C LEU A 26 6.64 -15.39 8.89
N ASP A 27 7.95 -15.61 8.75
CA ASP A 27 8.99 -14.81 9.36
C ASP A 27 9.66 -13.96 8.28
N LEU A 28 9.68 -12.64 8.45
CA LEU A 28 10.17 -11.70 7.45
C LEU A 28 10.76 -10.46 8.12
N ASN A 29 11.94 -10.07 7.66
CA ASN A 29 12.57 -8.80 8.04
C ASN A 29 12.90 -8.01 6.78
N LEU A 30 12.36 -6.80 6.66
CA LEU A 30 12.63 -5.90 5.55
C LEU A 30 13.39 -4.68 6.02
N GLU A 31 14.52 -4.42 5.39
CA GLU A 31 15.37 -3.26 5.69
C GLU A 31 14.81 -1.97 5.05
N ARG A 32 15.23 -0.83 5.61
CA ARG A 32 14.91 0.49 5.06
C ARG A 32 15.66 0.75 3.75
N GLY A 33 15.08 1.58 2.88
CA GLY A 33 15.74 2.04 1.66
C GLY A 33 15.97 0.96 0.61
N ARG A 34 15.21 -0.14 0.63
CA ARG A 34 15.31 -1.24 -0.34
C ARG A 34 14.08 -1.31 -1.23
N PHE A 35 14.31 -1.65 -2.49
CA PHE A 35 13.27 -2.16 -3.39
C PHE A 35 13.14 -3.67 -3.19
N ILE A 36 11.94 -4.12 -2.85
CA ILE A 36 11.71 -5.52 -2.49
C ILE A 36 10.62 -6.09 -3.38
N GLY A 37 10.93 -7.16 -4.11
CA GLY A 37 9.98 -7.92 -4.91
C GLY A 37 9.39 -9.09 -4.12
N LEU A 38 8.07 -9.14 -3.99
CA LEU A 38 7.37 -10.27 -3.41
C LEU A 38 6.90 -11.21 -4.52
N LEU A 39 7.62 -12.29 -4.74
CA LEU A 39 7.39 -13.25 -5.82
C LEU A 39 6.76 -14.52 -5.29
N GLY A 40 5.99 -15.20 -6.13
CA GLY A 40 5.37 -16.48 -5.81
C GLY A 40 4.13 -16.76 -6.66
N PRO A 41 3.64 -18.01 -6.67
CA PRO A 41 2.44 -18.40 -7.42
C PRO A 41 1.18 -17.74 -6.86
N ASN A 42 0.08 -17.80 -7.61
CA ASN A 42 -1.22 -17.36 -7.12
C ASN A 42 -1.62 -18.21 -5.90
N GLY A 43 -2.17 -17.57 -4.87
CA GLY A 43 -2.53 -18.23 -3.63
C GLY A 43 -1.40 -18.38 -2.60
N SER A 44 -0.16 -17.92 -2.90
CA SER A 44 0.98 -18.00 -1.95
C SER A 44 0.93 -16.99 -0.81
N GLY A 45 -0.14 -16.22 -0.66
CA GLY A 45 -0.31 -15.27 0.45
C GLY A 45 0.23 -13.86 0.21
N LYS A 46 0.75 -13.52 -0.98
CA LYS A 46 1.31 -12.18 -1.29
C LYS A 46 0.35 -11.04 -0.96
N THR A 47 -0.84 -11.09 -1.53
CA THR A 47 -1.87 -10.06 -1.31
C THR A 47 -2.32 -10.02 0.15
N THR A 48 -2.38 -11.17 0.82
CA THR A 48 -2.71 -11.27 2.25
C THR A 48 -1.63 -10.58 3.09
N THR A 49 -0.35 -10.83 2.79
CA THR A 49 0.79 -10.19 3.48
C THR A 49 0.75 -8.67 3.30
N ILE A 50 0.54 -8.17 2.08
CA ILE A 50 0.41 -6.73 1.81
C ILE A 50 -0.77 -6.11 2.57
N LYS A 51 -1.91 -6.78 2.62
CA LYS A 51 -3.08 -6.29 3.37
C LYS A 51 -2.86 -6.28 4.89
N LEU A 52 -2.13 -7.26 5.43
CA LEU A 52 -1.73 -7.29 6.84
C LEU A 52 -0.76 -6.14 7.16
N LEU A 53 0.22 -5.88 6.30
CA LEU A 53 1.16 -4.74 6.42
C LEU A 53 0.44 -3.40 6.49
N ASN A 54 -0.62 -3.25 5.70
CA ASN A 54 -1.43 -2.03 5.64
C ASN A 54 -2.55 -1.98 6.70
N GLY A 55 -2.63 -2.95 7.63
CA GLY A 55 -3.68 -2.98 8.64
C GLY A 55 -5.10 -3.20 8.09
N LEU A 56 -5.23 -3.56 6.80
CA LEU A 56 -6.52 -3.90 6.17
C LEU A 56 -7.03 -5.28 6.61
N LEU A 57 -6.15 -6.09 7.19
CA LEU A 57 -6.46 -7.38 7.80
C LEU A 57 -5.76 -7.47 9.15
N GLN A 58 -6.39 -8.20 10.09
CA GLN A 58 -5.76 -8.57 11.34
C GLN A 58 -5.17 -9.98 11.24
N PRO A 59 -3.98 -10.24 11.78
CA PRO A 59 -3.42 -11.59 11.84
C PRO A 59 -4.29 -12.53 12.70
N THR A 60 -4.30 -13.80 12.37
CA THR A 60 -4.92 -14.84 13.22
C THR A 60 -3.97 -15.19 14.37
N SER A 61 -2.67 -15.24 14.10
CA SER A 61 -1.60 -15.42 15.09
C SER A 61 -0.28 -14.84 14.58
N GLY A 62 0.71 -14.76 15.44
CA GLY A 62 1.97 -14.10 15.17
C GLY A 62 1.87 -12.58 15.24
N THR A 63 2.93 -11.90 14.85
CA THR A 63 3.04 -10.45 14.95
C THR A 63 3.55 -9.83 13.64
N ILE A 64 3.15 -8.58 13.42
CA ILE A 64 3.67 -7.75 12.35
C ILE A 64 3.88 -6.34 12.89
N THR A 65 5.02 -5.75 12.58
CA THR A 65 5.31 -4.35 12.91
C THR A 65 5.90 -3.62 11.70
N VAL A 66 5.54 -2.35 11.58
CA VAL A 66 6.10 -1.41 10.62
C VAL A 66 6.68 -0.25 11.41
N ASP A 67 7.95 0.05 11.22
CA ASP A 67 8.70 1.03 12.01
C ASP A 67 8.58 0.81 13.54
N GLY A 68 8.52 -0.45 13.95
CA GLY A 68 8.38 -0.86 15.35
C GLY A 68 6.97 -0.75 15.93
N ALA A 69 5.98 -0.27 15.16
CA ALA A 69 4.58 -0.18 15.57
C ALA A 69 3.71 -1.21 14.85
N GLN A 70 2.66 -1.68 15.51
CA GLN A 70 1.63 -2.48 14.83
C GLN A 70 0.90 -1.64 13.78
N PRO A 71 0.45 -2.26 12.65
CA PRO A 71 -0.34 -1.57 11.63
C PRO A 71 -1.56 -0.85 12.23
N GLY A 72 -1.67 0.45 12.01
CA GLY A 72 -2.71 1.31 12.58
C GLY A 72 -2.49 2.79 12.21
N CYS A 73 -3.05 3.72 13.00
CA CYS A 73 -3.03 5.16 12.67
C CYS A 73 -1.61 5.70 12.40
N TYR A 74 -0.62 5.33 13.21
CA TYR A 74 0.75 5.77 13.00
C TYR A 74 1.31 5.23 11.67
N THR A 75 1.21 3.92 11.44
CA THR A 75 1.77 3.32 10.24
C THR A 75 1.07 3.79 8.96
N HIS A 76 -0.22 4.16 9.02
CA HIS A 76 -0.94 4.75 7.89
C HIS A 76 -0.40 6.13 7.49
N SER A 77 0.26 6.86 8.40
CA SER A 77 0.90 8.14 8.06
C SER A 77 2.24 7.99 7.33
N ILE A 78 2.85 6.79 7.36
CA ILE A 78 4.17 6.52 6.75
C ILE A 78 4.13 5.46 5.66
N VAL A 79 3.01 4.77 5.46
CA VAL A 79 2.82 3.73 4.45
C VAL A 79 1.81 4.18 3.42
N SER A 80 2.21 4.18 2.16
CA SER A 80 1.29 4.35 1.02
C SER A 80 1.00 3.02 0.37
N TYR A 81 -0.27 2.70 0.21
CA TYR A 81 -0.74 1.47 -0.44
C TYR A 81 -1.42 1.77 -1.76
N LEU A 82 -0.89 1.21 -2.84
CA LEU A 82 -1.51 1.26 -4.15
C LEU A 82 -2.07 -0.13 -4.50
N PRO A 83 -3.39 -0.31 -4.50
CA PRO A 83 -4.02 -1.60 -4.83
C PRO A 83 -4.01 -1.88 -6.33
N ASP A 84 -4.11 -3.17 -6.71
CA ASP A 84 -4.18 -3.61 -8.11
C ASP A 84 -5.40 -3.04 -8.86
N ARG A 85 -6.48 -2.78 -8.13
CA ARG A 85 -7.69 -2.13 -8.67
C ARG A 85 -7.81 -0.75 -8.06
N ALA A 86 -7.88 0.27 -8.91
CA ALA A 86 -8.19 1.62 -8.46
C ALA A 86 -9.58 1.63 -7.80
N TYR A 87 -9.68 2.23 -6.62
CA TYR A 87 -10.98 2.49 -5.95
C TYR A 87 -11.70 3.71 -6.55
N LEU A 88 -10.98 4.43 -7.40
CA LEU A 88 -11.52 5.60 -8.07
C LEU A 88 -12.40 5.17 -9.24
N SER A 89 -13.51 5.86 -9.42
CA SER A 89 -14.46 5.54 -10.47
C SER A 89 -13.93 5.91 -11.86
N ASP A 90 -14.11 5.04 -12.83
CA ASP A 90 -13.62 5.20 -14.21
C ASP A 90 -14.11 6.49 -14.89
N TRP A 91 -15.25 7.04 -14.47
CA TRP A 91 -15.83 8.28 -15.00
C TRP A 91 -15.16 9.55 -14.47
N MET A 92 -14.41 9.48 -13.35
CA MET A 92 -13.73 10.63 -12.77
C MET A 92 -12.69 11.18 -13.72
N LYS A 93 -12.55 12.51 -13.73
CA LYS A 93 -11.47 13.22 -14.42
C LYS A 93 -10.25 13.32 -13.50
N VAL A 94 -9.11 13.60 -14.08
CA VAL A 94 -7.87 13.84 -13.31
C VAL A 94 -8.05 14.98 -12.32
N THR A 95 -8.78 16.05 -12.68
CA THR A 95 -9.13 17.13 -11.75
C THR A 95 -9.92 16.64 -10.56
N ASP A 96 -10.91 15.77 -10.76
CA ASP A 96 -11.75 15.24 -9.67
C ASP A 96 -10.91 14.42 -8.69
N VAL A 97 -9.92 13.68 -9.21
CA VAL A 97 -8.97 12.91 -8.39
C VAL A 97 -8.07 13.83 -7.56
N ILE A 98 -7.54 14.89 -8.17
CA ILE A 98 -6.72 15.88 -7.48
C ILE A 98 -7.52 16.54 -6.35
N ASP A 99 -8.76 16.94 -6.63
CA ASP A 99 -9.66 17.55 -5.65
C ASP A 99 -9.95 16.57 -4.50
N PHE A 100 -10.29 15.32 -4.84
CA PHE A 100 -10.52 14.27 -3.85
C PHE A 100 -9.32 14.09 -2.91
N PHE A 101 -8.10 13.93 -3.44
CA PHE A 101 -6.91 13.76 -2.61
C PHE A 101 -6.59 15.01 -1.80
N SER A 102 -6.82 16.20 -2.35
CA SER A 102 -6.63 17.47 -1.63
C SER A 102 -7.57 17.62 -0.43
N ASP A 103 -8.81 17.10 -0.54
CA ASP A 103 -9.81 17.19 0.53
C ASP A 103 -9.54 16.20 1.66
N PHE A 104 -9.02 15.00 1.34
CA PHE A 104 -8.84 13.91 2.32
C PHE A 104 -7.44 13.85 2.93
N TYR A 105 -6.41 14.34 2.24
CA TYR A 105 -5.02 14.22 2.68
C TYR A 105 -4.39 15.60 2.87
N ARG A 106 -4.09 15.96 4.11
CA ARG A 106 -3.51 17.28 4.47
C ARG A 106 -2.11 17.51 3.91
N ASP A 107 -1.37 16.45 3.65
CA ASP A 107 -0.01 16.44 3.10
C ASP A 107 0.02 16.28 1.57
N PHE A 108 -1.14 16.28 0.92
CA PHE A 108 -1.23 16.20 -0.53
C PHE A 108 -0.79 17.51 -1.19
N ASP A 109 0.28 17.45 -1.97
CA ASP A 109 0.80 18.58 -2.72
C ASP A 109 0.13 18.66 -4.10
N ARG A 110 -0.91 19.51 -4.18
CA ARG A 110 -1.68 19.75 -5.41
C ARG A 110 -0.82 20.29 -6.55
N VAL A 111 0.14 21.18 -6.25
CA VAL A 111 1.00 21.80 -7.26
C VAL A 111 1.90 20.75 -7.88
N LYS A 112 2.55 19.97 -7.05
CA LYS A 112 3.41 18.86 -7.47
C LYS A 112 2.64 17.81 -8.27
N ALA A 113 1.41 17.47 -7.87
CA ALA A 113 0.56 16.54 -8.61
C ALA A 113 0.26 17.06 -10.03
N ILE A 114 -0.10 18.33 -10.16
CA ILE A 114 -0.36 18.95 -11.48
C ILE A 114 0.90 18.95 -12.36
N GLU A 115 2.06 19.25 -11.80
CA GLU A 115 3.34 19.21 -12.50
C GLU A 115 3.67 17.78 -13.00
N MET A 116 3.44 16.77 -12.16
CA MET A 116 3.63 15.37 -12.55
C MET A 116 2.70 14.96 -13.70
N PHE A 117 1.41 15.32 -13.64
CA PHE A 117 0.49 15.04 -14.75
C PHE A 117 0.90 15.74 -16.04
N LYS A 118 1.38 16.98 -15.98
CA LYS A 118 1.95 17.69 -17.14
C LYS A 118 3.17 16.97 -17.71
N ALA A 119 4.09 16.52 -16.87
CA ALA A 119 5.28 15.78 -17.27
C ALA A 119 4.92 14.45 -17.97
N LEU A 120 3.86 13.78 -17.50
CA LEU A 120 3.32 12.55 -18.09
C LEU A 120 2.41 12.80 -19.32
N ARG A 121 2.21 14.07 -19.71
CA ARG A 121 1.31 14.48 -20.81
C ARG A 121 -0.15 14.05 -20.59
N ILE A 122 -0.58 14.00 -19.34
CA ILE A 122 -1.95 13.69 -18.96
C ILE A 122 -2.72 15.00 -18.81
N SER A 123 -3.86 15.11 -19.51
CA SER A 123 -4.72 16.29 -19.42
C SER A 123 -5.55 16.26 -18.12
N PRO A 124 -5.75 17.42 -17.47
CA PRO A 124 -6.67 17.53 -16.33
C PRO A 124 -8.10 17.06 -16.63
N LEU A 125 -8.52 17.11 -17.90
CA LEU A 125 -9.85 16.71 -18.35
C LEU A 125 -9.94 15.25 -18.78
N ASP A 126 -8.80 14.53 -18.84
CA ASP A 126 -8.81 13.10 -19.16
C ASP A 126 -9.56 12.32 -18.09
N ARG A 127 -10.32 11.32 -18.54
CA ARG A 127 -11.01 10.40 -17.63
C ARG A 127 -10.10 9.24 -17.26
N LEU A 128 -10.22 8.75 -16.03
CA LEU A 128 -9.43 7.61 -15.56
C LEU A 128 -9.57 6.38 -16.45
N LYS A 129 -10.77 6.17 -17.03
CA LYS A 129 -11.05 5.08 -17.97
C LYS A 129 -10.11 5.08 -19.18
N THR A 130 -9.64 6.25 -19.61
CA THR A 130 -8.79 6.40 -20.83
C THR A 130 -7.31 6.30 -20.50
N LEU A 131 -6.94 6.31 -19.23
CA LEU A 131 -5.55 6.24 -18.79
C LEU A 131 -5.12 4.78 -18.61
N SER A 132 -3.87 4.49 -18.94
CA SER A 132 -3.26 3.18 -18.67
C SER A 132 -2.94 3.05 -17.18
N LYS A 133 -2.83 1.81 -16.69
CA LYS A 133 -2.47 1.52 -15.30
C LYS A 133 -0.99 1.72 -14.98
N GLY A 134 -0.20 2.19 -15.90
CA GLY A 134 1.23 2.42 -15.75
C GLY A 134 1.60 3.88 -15.67
#